data_18e2592d0da0565b72e5eed1d9453d27
#
_entry.id   18e2592d0da0565b72e5eed1d9453d27
#
_cell.length_a   1.000
_cell.length_b   1.000
_cell.length_c   1.000
_cell.angle_alpha   90.00
_cell.angle_beta   90.00
_cell.angle_gamma   90.00
#
_symmetry.space_group_name_H-M   'P 1'
#
loop_
_entity.id
_entity.type
_entity.pdbx_description
1 polymer ?
#
loop_
_entity_poly.entity_id
_entity_poly.type
_entity_poly.pdbx_seq_one_letter_code
_entity_poly.pdbx_strand_id
1 'polypeptide(L)' 'EDTLALLMKKLFDQNRIEDAKRASENKEYRTQLMKELGIN' A
#
# COMPACT_ATOMS: atom_id res chain seq x y z
N GLU A 1 -6.00 12.31 -7.83
CA GLU A 1 -5.68 10.90 -7.76
C GLU A 1 -5.42 10.49 -6.31
N ASP A 2 -5.89 9.32 -5.98
CA ASP A 2 -5.78 8.80 -4.63
C ASP A 2 -4.68 7.73 -4.57
N THR A 3 -3.50 8.13 -4.10
CA THR A 3 -2.37 7.21 -4.02
C THR A 3 -2.61 6.09 -3.02
N LEU A 4 -3.39 6.35 -1.98
CA LEU A 4 -3.71 5.32 -1.01
C LEU A 4 -4.58 4.23 -1.65
N ALA A 5 -5.57 4.63 -2.44
CA ALA A 5 -6.41 3.67 -3.13
C ALA A 5 -5.60 2.82 -4.12
N LEU A 6 -4.65 3.46 -4.82
CA LEU A 6 -3.76 2.74 -5.72
C LEU A 6 -2.91 1.71 -4.97
N LEU A 7 -2.39 2.11 -3.82
CA LEU A 7 -1.59 1.20 -3.01
C LEU A 7 -2.41 -0.01 -2.58
N MET A 8 -3.61 0.22 -2.08
CA MET A 8 -4.48 -0.87 -1.64
C MET A 8 -4.81 -1.80 -2.80
N LYS A 9 -5.13 -1.24 -3.95
CA LYS A 9 -5.44 -2.04 -5.14
C LYS A 9 -4.26 -2.94 -5.50
N LYS A 10 -3.06 -2.39 -5.52
CA LYS A 10 -1.88 -3.17 -5.87
C LYS A 10 -1.62 -4.30 -4.88
N LEU A 11 -1.79 -4.00 -3.59
CA LEU A 11 -1.57 -5.02 -2.55
C LEU A 11 -2.58 -6.15 -2.67
N PHE A 12 -3.85 -5.83 -2.94
CA PHE A 12 -4.86 -6.85 -3.13
C PHE A 12 -4.62 -7.66 -4.40
N ASP A 13 -4.20 -6.99 -5.48
CA ASP A 13 -3.90 -7.67 -6.74
C ASP A 13 -2.77 -8.66 -6.59
N GLN A 14 -1.81 -8.37 -5.71
CA GLN A 14 -0.67 -9.24 -5.45
C GLN A 14 -0.93 -10.22 -4.31
N ASN A 15 -2.16 -10.25 -3.83
CA ASN A 15 -2.57 -11.10 -2.71
C ASN A 15 -1.78 -10.81 -1.44
N ARG A 16 -1.42 -9.55 -1.24
CA ARG A 16 -0.67 -9.12 -0.07
C ARG A 16 -1.63 -8.50 0.96
N ILE A 17 -2.55 -9.31 1.44
CA ILE A 17 -3.61 -8.85 2.32
C ILE A 17 -3.06 -8.35 3.66
N GLU A 18 -2.07 -9.07 4.21
CA GLU A 18 -1.44 -8.67 5.47
C GLU A 18 -0.80 -7.30 5.35
N ASP A 19 -0.13 -7.05 4.23
CA ASP A 19 0.52 -5.77 3.99
C ASP A 19 -0.51 -4.65 3.85
N ALA A 20 -1.64 -4.96 3.20
CA ALA A 20 -2.71 -3.98 3.05
C ALA A 20 -3.27 -3.58 4.42
N LYS A 21 -3.46 -4.57 5.28
CA LYS A 21 -3.96 -4.32 6.62
C LYS A 21 -2.97 -3.47 7.42
N ARG A 22 -1.70 -3.83 7.38
CA ARG A 22 -0.66 -3.09 8.10
C ARG A 22 -0.52 -1.68 7.58
N ALA A 23 -0.57 -1.51 6.26
CA ALA A 23 -0.47 -0.19 5.64
C ALA A 23 -1.62 0.71 6.04
N SER A 24 -2.80 0.16 6.25
CA SER A 24 -3.95 0.96 6.66
C SER A 24 -3.83 1.45 8.10
N GLU A 25 -3.04 0.76 8.92
CA GLU A 25 -2.88 1.10 10.33
C GLU A 25 -1.60 1.89 10.62
N ASN A 26 -0.59 1.77 9.76
CA ASN A 26 0.72 2.35 10.01
C ASN A 26 1.15 3.23 8.83
N LYS A 27 1.23 4.54 9.09
CA LYS A 27 1.56 5.51 8.06
C LYS A 27 2.98 5.33 7.51
N GLU A 28 3.92 5.02 8.39
CA GLU A 28 5.30 4.84 7.97
C GLU A 28 5.47 3.61 7.08
N TYR A 29 4.82 2.53 7.45
CA TYR A 29 4.86 1.32 6.66
C TYR A 29 4.23 1.56 5.28
N ARG A 30 3.13 2.29 5.26
CA ARG A 30 2.46 2.65 4.01
C ARG A 30 3.38 3.45 3.10
N THR A 31 4.11 4.42 3.66
CA THR A 31 5.03 5.23 2.89
C THR A 31 6.14 4.37 2.29
N GLN A 32 6.68 3.44 3.05
CA GLN A 32 7.71 2.53 2.56
C GLN A 32 7.19 1.66 1.43
N LEU A 33 5.98 1.14 1.56
CA LEU A 33 5.39 0.32 0.50
C LEU A 33 5.16 1.13 -0.77
N MET A 34 4.75 2.37 -0.64
CA MET A 34 4.57 3.23 -1.80
C MET A 34 5.87 3.41 -2.56
N LYS A 35 6.97 3.57 -1.84
CA LYS A 35 8.28 3.68 -2.46
C LYS A 35 8.67 2.40 -3.18
N GLU A 36 8.45 1.26 -2.53
CA GLU A 36 8.77 -0.04 -3.12
C GLU A 36 8.00 -0.29 -4.41
N LEU A 37 6.74 0.08 -4.41
CA LEU A 37 5.85 -0.19 -5.54
C LEU A 37 5.87 0.93 -6.60
N GLY A 38 6.62 1.99 -6.34
CA GLY A 38 6.73 3.08 -7.30
C GLY A 38 5.48 3.96 -7.39
N ILE A 39 4.73 4.05 -6.31
CA ILE A 39 3.54 4.87 -6.24
C ILE A 39 3.89 6.23 -5.64
N ASN A 40 3.52 7.29 -6.34
CA ASN A 40 3.75 8.64 -5.84
C ASN A 40 2.45 9.36 -5.57
#